data_879f3cc429e8b0c5f4d20027f2055aa3
#
_entry.id   879f3cc429e8b0c5f4d20027f2055aa3
#
_cell.length_a   1.000
_cell.length_b   1.000
_cell.length_c   1.000
_cell.angle_alpha   90.00
_cell.angle_beta   90.00
_cell.angle_gamma   90.00
#
_symmetry.space_group_name_H-M   'P 1'
#
loop_
_entity.id
_entity.type
_entity.pdbx_description
1 polymer ?
#
loop_
_entity_poly.entity_id
_entity_poly.type
_entity_poly.pdbx_seq_one_letter_code
_entity_poly.pdbx_strand_id
1 'polypeptide(L)'
;MMETQNIRIRLKAFDHRLLDQSTKEIVHTAKRTGANVRGPIPLPTQIEKFTVNCSPHINKKSREQFEIRTHKRLLDIVDPTPQTVDALMKLDLAAGVNVEIKL
;
A
#
# COMPACT_ATOMS: atom_id res chain seq x y z
N MET A 1 8.86 -11.05 30.65
CA MET A 1 8.95 -9.88 29.77
C MET A 1 8.03 -10.06 28.59
N MET A 2 7.09 -9.18 28.43
CA MET A 2 6.26 -9.24 27.26
C MET A 2 7.01 -8.62 26.10
N GLU A 3 7.31 -9.42 25.10
CA GLU A 3 7.80 -8.87 23.86
C GLU A 3 6.63 -8.25 23.12
N THR A 4 6.72 -6.95 22.89
CA THR A 4 5.78 -6.26 22.04
C THR A 4 6.11 -6.58 20.61
N GLN A 5 5.20 -7.27 19.93
CA GLN A 5 5.35 -7.54 18.52
C GLN A 5 5.01 -6.31 17.72
N ASN A 6 5.93 -5.89 16.88
CA ASN A 6 5.67 -4.81 15.93
C ASN A 6 4.80 -5.31 14.80
N ILE A 7 3.89 -4.46 14.36
CA ILE A 7 3.05 -4.77 13.20
C ILE A 7 3.67 -4.11 11.98
N ARG A 8 3.93 -4.92 10.97
CA ARG A 8 4.44 -4.42 9.70
C ARG A 8 3.32 -4.42 8.67
N ILE A 9 3.07 -3.28 8.09
CA ILE A 9 2.01 -3.10 7.12
C ILE A 9 2.60 -2.71 5.77
N ARG A 10 2.28 -3.47 4.74
CA ARG A 10 2.64 -3.15 3.36
C ARG A 10 1.40 -2.72 2.61
N LEU A 11 1.48 -1.60 1.94
CA LEU A 11 0.40 -1.11 1.09
C LEU A 11 0.87 -1.08 -0.35
N LYS A 12 0.01 -1.51 -1.25
CA LYS A 12 0.26 -1.48 -2.69
C LYS A 12 -0.94 -0.88 -3.39
N ALA A 13 -0.71 -0.02 -4.35
CA ALA A 13 -1.76 0.52 -5.19
C ALA A 13 -1.19 1.01 -6.50
N PHE A 14 -2.03 1.04 -7.52
CA PHE A 14 -1.65 1.64 -8.80
C PHE A 14 -1.73 3.15 -8.77
N ASP A 15 -2.58 3.70 -7.92
CA ASP A 15 -2.73 5.14 -7.76
C ASP A 15 -2.00 5.61 -6.51
N HIS A 16 -1.00 6.46 -6.69
CA HIS A 16 -0.20 6.95 -5.57
C HIS A 16 -0.99 7.85 -4.62
N ARG A 17 -2.01 8.55 -5.13
CA ARG A 17 -2.83 9.44 -4.30
C ARG A 17 -3.69 8.65 -3.32
N LEU A 18 -4.34 7.58 -3.81
CA LEU A 18 -5.10 6.68 -2.96
C LEU A 18 -4.21 6.01 -1.94
N LEU A 19 -3.01 5.61 -2.35
CA LEU A 19 -2.04 4.98 -1.48
C LEU A 19 -1.62 5.91 -0.35
N ASP A 20 -1.28 7.16 -0.67
CA ASP A 20 -0.87 8.14 0.33
C ASP A 20 -2.00 8.48 1.29
N GLN A 21 -3.22 8.59 0.79
CA GLN A 21 -4.39 8.84 1.61
C GLN A 21 -4.65 7.69 2.59
N SER A 22 -4.60 6.46 2.09
CA SER A 22 -4.78 5.27 2.93
C SER A 22 -3.68 5.15 3.98
N THR A 23 -2.45 5.48 3.61
CA THR A 23 -1.32 5.50 4.53
C THR A 23 -1.55 6.51 5.66
N LYS A 24 -2.02 7.69 5.34
CA LYS A 24 -2.34 8.70 6.35
C LYS A 24 -3.43 8.25 7.30
N GLU A 25 -4.44 7.58 6.79
CA GLU A 25 -5.53 7.05 7.63
C GLU A 25 -5.02 6.01 8.61
N ILE A 26 -4.15 5.11 8.15
CA ILE A 26 -3.56 4.09 9.02
C ILE A 26 -2.69 4.73 10.09
N VAL A 27 -1.85 5.68 9.73
CA VAL A 27 -0.99 6.40 10.67
C VAL A 27 -1.83 7.12 11.71
N HIS A 28 -2.86 7.81 11.28
CA HIS A 28 -3.75 8.54 12.18
C HIS A 28 -4.45 7.59 13.16
N THR A 29 -4.95 6.47 12.67
CA THR A 29 -5.62 5.48 13.49
C THR A 29 -4.66 4.88 14.52
N ALA A 30 -3.45 4.54 14.11
CA ALA A 30 -2.44 3.98 15.01
C ALA A 30 -2.05 4.97 16.10
N LYS A 31 -1.83 6.22 15.75
CA LYS A 31 -1.48 7.24 16.74
C LYS A 31 -2.62 7.52 17.71
N ARG A 32 -3.86 7.51 17.22
CA ARG A 32 -5.03 7.73 18.06
C ARG A 32 -5.19 6.63 19.11
N THR A 33 -4.77 5.42 18.80
CA THR A 33 -4.86 4.28 19.72
C THR A 33 -3.64 4.15 20.63
N GLY A 34 -2.68 5.07 20.55
CA GLY A 34 -1.54 5.11 21.43
C GLY A 34 -0.29 4.39 20.93
N ALA A 35 -0.32 3.86 19.72
CA ALA A 35 0.85 3.21 19.14
C ALA A 35 1.80 4.22 18.50
N ASN A 36 3.07 3.87 18.43
CA ASN A 36 4.07 4.63 17.72
C ASN A 36 4.19 4.10 16.29
N VAL A 37 4.35 4.99 15.34
CA VAL A 37 4.45 4.62 13.94
C VAL A 37 5.79 5.06 13.39
N ARG A 38 6.49 4.14 12.74
CA ARG A 38 7.70 4.42 11.98
C ARG A 38 7.37 4.39 10.49
N GLY A 39 7.71 5.44 9.81
CA GLY A 39 7.40 5.59 8.39
C GLY A 39 6.25 6.56 8.18
N PRO A 40 5.61 6.57 7.04
CA PRO A 40 5.69 5.60 5.95
C PRO A 40 7.00 5.67 5.17
N ILE A 41 7.49 4.50 4.79
CA ILE A 41 8.70 4.38 3.98
C ILE A 41 8.27 4.05 2.56
N PRO A 42 8.58 4.93 1.59
CA PRO A 42 8.29 4.59 0.20
C PRO A 42 9.26 3.52 -0.29
N LEU A 43 8.71 2.44 -0.82
CA LEU A 43 9.50 1.40 -1.47
C LEU A 43 9.62 1.73 -2.96
N PRO A 44 10.61 1.14 -3.65
CA PRO A 44 10.74 1.37 -5.09
C PRO A 44 9.47 1.03 -5.85
N THR A 45 9.06 1.92 -6.74
CA THR A 45 7.89 1.71 -7.59
C THR A 45 8.22 0.67 -8.63
N GLN A 46 7.40 -0.37 -8.71
CA GLN A 46 7.55 -1.38 -9.73
C GLN A 46 6.83 -0.94 -10.99
N ILE A 47 7.57 -0.95 -12.10
CA ILE A 47 7.03 -0.53 -13.39
C ILE A 47 7.02 -1.73 -14.31
N GLU A 48 5.86 -2.07 -14.83
CA GLU A 48 5.70 -3.11 -15.82
C GLU A 48 5.24 -2.48 -17.13
N LYS A 49 5.96 -2.76 -18.20
CA LYS A 49 5.62 -2.24 -19.54
C LYS A 49 5.11 -3.37 -20.41
N PHE A 50 3.96 -3.14 -21.00
CA PHE A 50 3.36 -4.09 -21.92
C PHE A 50 3.27 -3.47 -23.29
N THR A 51 3.53 -4.29 -24.32
CA THR A 51 3.27 -3.92 -25.70
C THR A 51 2.11 -4.77 -26.18
N VAL A 52 1.03 -4.13 -26.59
CA VAL A 52 -0.14 -4.82 -27.12
C VAL A 52 -0.23 -4.58 -28.61
N ASN A 53 -0.30 -5.67 -29.39
CA ASN A 53 -0.57 -5.60 -30.81
C ASN A 53 -2.07 -5.60 -31.02
N CYS A 54 -2.61 -4.44 -31.37
CA CYS A 54 -4.07 -4.30 -31.50
C CYS A 54 -4.62 -4.90 -32.77
N SER A 55 -3.85 -5.06 -33.83
CA SER A 55 -4.30 -5.77 -35.03
C SER A 55 -3.11 -6.13 -35.89
N PRO A 56 -2.98 -7.41 -36.28
CA PRO A 56 -1.87 -7.83 -37.12
C PRO A 56 -1.97 -7.37 -38.56
N HIS A 57 -3.11 -6.89 -38.98
CA HIS A 57 -3.32 -6.52 -40.39
C HIS A 57 -3.22 -5.06 -40.71
N ILE A 58 -3.31 -4.21 -39.70
CA ILE A 58 -3.61 -2.83 -40.03
C ILE A 58 -2.42 -1.96 -39.91
N ASN A 59 -1.58 -2.11 -39.08
CA ASN A 59 -0.55 -1.12 -39.01
C ASN A 59 0.48 -1.47 -37.97
N LYS A 60 1.68 -1.38 -38.36
CA LYS A 60 2.79 -1.37 -37.41
C LYS A 60 2.65 -0.24 -36.40
N LYS A 61 1.78 0.72 -36.63
CA LYS A 61 1.51 1.84 -35.72
C LYS A 61 0.51 1.55 -34.63
N SER A 62 -0.13 0.39 -34.61
CA SER A 62 -1.10 0.04 -33.57
C SER A 62 -0.47 -0.68 -32.38
N ARG A 63 0.84 -0.58 -32.22
CA ARG A 63 1.48 -1.05 -31.02
C ARG A 63 1.31 0.00 -29.94
N GLU A 64 0.46 -0.29 -28.98
CA GLU A 64 0.32 0.53 -27.81
C GLU A 64 1.17 -0.05 -26.70
N GLN A 65 1.98 0.79 -26.12
CA GLN A 65 2.73 0.44 -24.92
C GLN A 65 1.95 0.88 -23.70
N PHE A 66 1.62 -0.07 -22.85
CA PHE A 66 0.98 0.20 -21.57
C PHE A 66 2.02 0.07 -20.48
N GLU A 67 1.94 0.96 -19.54
CA GLU A 67 2.81 0.98 -18.38
C GLU A 67 1.96 0.87 -17.13
N ILE A 68 2.23 -0.13 -16.31
CA ILE A 68 1.59 -0.27 -15.01
C ILE A 68 2.61 0.05 -13.94
N ARG A 69 2.31 1.05 -13.13
CA ARG A 69 3.14 1.43 -11.99
C ARG A 69 2.49 0.97 -10.71
N THR A 70 3.19 0.15 -9.96
CA THR A 70 2.74 -0.30 -8.65
C THR A 70 3.51 0.45 -7.59
N HIS A 71 2.81 1.31 -6.85
CA HIS A 71 3.40 2.05 -5.74
C HIS A 71 3.29 1.24 -4.47
N LYS A 72 4.33 1.27 -3.67
CA LYS A 72 4.40 0.51 -2.42
C LYS A 72 4.81 1.41 -1.27
N ARG A 73 4.20 1.18 -0.10
CA ARG A 73 4.56 1.86 1.14
C ARG A 73 4.70 0.84 2.25
N LEU A 74 5.63 1.08 3.14
CA LEU A 74 5.87 0.24 4.29
C LEU A 74 5.68 1.04 5.56
N LEU A 75 4.91 0.49 6.49
CA LEU A 75 4.68 1.08 7.80
C LEU A 75 5.06 0.07 8.88
N ASP A 76 5.78 0.54 9.90
CA ASP A 76 6.00 -0.23 11.10
C ASP A 76 5.25 0.41 12.25
N ILE A 77 4.38 -0.36 12.88
CA ILE A 77 3.68 0.07 14.09
C ILE A 77 4.40 -0.54 15.27
N VAL A 78 4.96 0.32 16.11
CA VAL A 78 5.75 -0.06 17.26
C VAL A 78 4.87 0.07 18.50
N ASP A 79 4.98 -0.90 19.40
CA ASP A 79 4.20 -0.94 20.64
C ASP A 79 2.69 -0.83 20.40
N PRO A 80 2.13 -1.71 19.54
CA PRO A 80 0.70 -1.68 19.31
C PRO A 80 -0.07 -2.11 20.55
N THR A 81 -1.19 -1.44 20.81
CA THR A 81 -2.13 -1.86 21.84
C THR A 81 -3.17 -2.79 21.22
N PRO A 82 -3.93 -3.57 22.03
CA PRO A 82 -5.04 -4.33 21.48
C PRO A 82 -6.05 -3.46 20.75
N GLN A 83 -6.21 -2.22 21.19
CA GLN A 83 -7.07 -1.25 20.50
C GLN A 83 -6.55 -0.90 19.12
N THR A 84 -5.23 -0.82 18.96
CA THR A 84 -4.61 -0.54 17.67
C THR A 84 -4.93 -1.65 16.66
N VAL A 85 -4.75 -2.91 17.06
CA VAL A 85 -5.03 -4.05 16.20
C VAL A 85 -6.50 -4.07 15.80
N ASP A 86 -7.39 -3.87 16.76
CA ASP A 86 -8.83 -3.86 16.51
C ASP A 86 -9.23 -2.72 15.57
N ALA A 87 -8.70 -1.55 15.78
CA ALA A 87 -8.99 -0.38 14.95
C ALA A 87 -8.49 -0.58 13.51
N LEU A 88 -7.32 -1.20 13.34
CA LEU A 88 -6.79 -1.48 12.00
C LEU A 88 -7.61 -2.52 11.26
N MET A 89 -8.12 -3.52 11.97
CA MET A 89 -9.00 -4.53 11.37
C MET A 89 -10.33 -3.96 10.92
N LYS A 90 -10.81 -2.93 11.58
CA LYS A 90 -12.07 -2.27 11.26
C LYS A 90 -11.92 -1.13 10.26
N LEU A 91 -10.70 -0.78 9.92
CA LEU A 91 -10.44 0.35 9.04
C LEU A 91 -10.85 0.01 7.61
N ASP A 92 -11.71 0.87 7.06
CA ASP A 92 -12.19 0.74 5.69
C ASP A 92 -11.30 1.59 4.79
N LEU A 93 -10.45 0.93 4.02
CA LEU A 93 -9.55 1.61 3.10
C LEU A 93 -10.18 1.73 1.72
N ALA A 94 -9.66 2.67 0.94
CA ALA A 94 -10.13 2.89 -0.41
C ALA A 94 -10.00 1.63 -1.27
N ALA A 95 -10.96 1.41 -2.15
CA ALA A 95 -10.88 0.34 -3.13
C ALA A 95 -9.66 0.57 -4.04
N GLY A 96 -8.96 -0.51 -4.38
CA GLY A 96 -7.75 -0.42 -5.18
C GLY A 96 -6.46 -0.37 -4.38
N VAL A 97 -6.54 -0.31 -3.07
CA VAL A 97 -5.37 -0.41 -2.20
C VAL A 97 -5.32 -1.80 -1.58
N ASN A 98 -4.22 -2.50 -1.83
CA ASN A 98 -3.99 -3.80 -1.24
C ASN A 98 -3.15 -3.65 0.01
N VAL A 99 -3.61 -4.21 1.11
CA VAL A 99 -2.97 -4.09 2.42
C VAL A 99 -2.58 -5.47 2.92
N GLU A 100 -1.31 -5.64 3.24
CA GLU A 100 -0.80 -6.84 3.91
C GLU A 100 -0.35 -6.46 5.31
N ILE A 101 -0.84 -7.19 6.30
CA ILE A 101 -0.48 -6.99 7.70
C ILE A 101 0.26 -8.23 8.18
N LYS A 102 1.48 -8.01 8.67
CA LYS A 102 2.28 -9.06 9.28
C LYS A 102 2.49 -8.75 10.75
N LEU A 103 2.18 -9.72 11.56
CA LEU A 103 2.40 -9.65 13.00
C LEU A 103 3.79 -10.14 13.36
#